data_32b8e1873bffc7627e8f408d52d691a2
#
_entry.id   32b8e1873bffc7627e8f408d52d691a2
#
_cell.length_a   1.000
_cell.length_b   1.000
_cell.length_c   1.000
_cell.angle_alpha   90.00
_cell.angle_beta   90.00
_cell.angle_gamma   90.00
#
_symmetry.space_group_name_H-M   'P 1'
#
loop_
_entity.id
_entity.type
_entity.pdbx_description
1 polymer ?
#
loop_
_entity_poly.entity_id
_entity_poly.type
_entity_poly.pdbx_seq_one_letter_code
_entity_poly.pdbx_strand_id
1 'polypeptide(L)'
;GKAVGSRGSGDAFGRYRSPLVSRYASPEMGFNFSERRKFGTWRRLWLYLAQAEKSLGLPITDEQIQEMEANLDNIDFKMAAEEEKRLRHDVMAHVHTFAHCCPKAAAIIHLGATSCYVGDNTDLIVLRDGFNLLLPKLATVISRLADFAEQYADLPTLGFTHYQPAQLTTVGKRCCLWIQDLCMDLQNLERARNDLRFRGVKGTTGTQASFLQLFEGDHDKVEELDRLVTVKAGFKRAYLVTGQTYSRKVDVEVLSVLASLGASIHKICTDIRLLANLKEIEEPFETDQIGSSAMPYKRNPMRSERCCSLARHLMTLVLNPLHTASVQWFERTLDDSANRRVCLAEAFLTADIILSTLQNISEGLVVYPKVIERRIQQELPFMATENIIMAMVKAGGNRQDCHEKIRILSQQAAAVVKQEGGNNDLIARIRSTSFTGRASQQVARFLKEEARPMLTPYQSKMGVKMELAL
;
A
#
# COMPACT_ATOMS: atom_id res chain seq x y z
N GLY A 1 27.67 35.84 -6.02
CA GLY A 1 27.22 34.81 -6.89
C GLY A 1 25.91 35.17 -7.56
N LYS A 2 25.86 35.06 -8.85
CA LYS A 2 24.60 35.26 -9.59
C LYS A 2 23.59 34.30 -9.00
N ALA A 3 22.45 34.81 -8.57
CA ALA A 3 21.30 34.00 -8.22
C ALA A 3 21.11 32.95 -9.29
N VAL A 4 21.17 31.70 -8.91
CA VAL A 4 20.97 30.56 -9.80
C VAL A 4 19.69 30.83 -10.57
N GLY A 5 19.87 31.19 -11.79
CA GLY A 5 18.99 31.51 -12.85
C GLY A 5 17.57 31.95 -12.50
N SER A 6 17.12 32.96 -13.16
CA SER A 6 15.70 33.17 -13.31
C SER A 6 15.10 31.79 -13.58
N ARG A 7 14.56 31.21 -12.58
CA ARG A 7 13.95 29.91 -12.63
C ARG A 7 12.73 30.06 -13.52
N GLY A 8 13.01 29.92 -14.81
CA GLY A 8 11.94 29.87 -15.79
C GLY A 8 10.96 28.82 -15.30
N SER A 9 9.70 29.17 -15.25
CA SER A 9 8.58 28.30 -14.83
C SER A 9 8.50 26.99 -15.64
N GLY A 10 9.39 26.75 -16.61
CA GLY A 10 9.37 25.61 -17.52
C GLY A 10 10.47 24.59 -17.36
N ASP A 11 11.53 24.84 -16.56
CA ASP A 11 12.63 23.90 -16.42
C ASP A 11 12.45 22.96 -15.22
N ALA A 12 11.83 21.79 -15.48
CA ALA A 12 11.64 20.75 -14.50
C ALA A 12 12.95 20.20 -13.93
N PHE A 13 14.05 20.24 -14.73
CA PHE A 13 15.34 19.72 -14.33
C PHE A 13 16.12 20.68 -13.44
N GLY A 14 15.74 21.94 -13.41
CA GLY A 14 16.32 22.96 -12.52
C GLY A 14 15.73 23.00 -11.11
N ARG A 15 14.83 22.07 -10.77
CA ARG A 15 14.14 21.99 -9.48
C ARG A 15 14.23 20.59 -8.91
N TYR A 16 14.25 20.48 -7.57
CA TYR A 16 14.09 19.19 -6.93
C TYR A 16 12.71 18.63 -7.27
N ARG A 17 12.68 17.39 -7.73
CA ARG A 17 11.45 16.61 -7.93
C ARG A 17 11.58 15.31 -7.17
N SER A 18 10.57 14.97 -6.37
CA SER A 18 10.55 13.71 -5.68
C SER A 18 10.61 12.54 -6.67
N PRO A 19 11.56 11.61 -6.52
CA PRO A 19 11.62 10.44 -7.39
C PRO A 19 10.37 9.56 -7.28
N LEU A 20 9.60 9.68 -6.20
CA LEU A 20 8.33 8.98 -6.07
C LEU A 20 7.39 9.31 -7.23
N VAL A 21 7.32 10.57 -7.62
CA VAL A 21 6.45 11.03 -8.71
C VAL A 21 7.16 11.03 -10.05
N SER A 22 8.43 11.50 -10.10
CA SER A 22 9.14 11.65 -11.36
C SER A 22 9.61 10.34 -11.97
N ARG A 23 9.73 9.27 -11.18
CA ARG A 23 10.28 8.00 -11.64
C ARG A 23 9.34 6.80 -11.46
N TYR A 24 8.55 6.74 -10.42
CA TYR A 24 7.98 5.46 -9.98
C TYR A 24 6.47 5.40 -9.86
N ALA A 25 5.80 6.40 -9.31
CA ALA A 25 4.37 6.33 -9.04
C ALA A 25 3.51 6.31 -10.30
N SER A 26 2.34 5.69 -10.23
CA SER A 26 1.37 5.72 -11.31
C SER A 26 0.81 7.13 -11.51
N PRO A 27 0.43 7.50 -12.75
CA PRO A 27 -0.22 8.78 -13.01
C PRO A 27 -1.48 9.00 -12.17
N GLU A 28 -2.26 7.95 -11.93
CA GLU A 28 -3.52 8.02 -11.20
C GLU A 28 -3.28 8.39 -9.73
N MET A 29 -2.30 7.78 -9.07
CA MET A 29 -1.98 8.12 -7.69
C MET A 29 -1.35 9.51 -7.59
N GLY A 30 -0.46 9.86 -8.53
CA GLY A 30 0.12 11.19 -8.61
C GLY A 30 -0.95 12.26 -8.77
N PHE A 31 -1.94 12.03 -9.62
CA PHE A 31 -3.07 12.94 -9.79
C PHE A 31 -3.93 13.06 -8.52
N ASN A 32 -4.16 11.94 -7.83
CA ASN A 32 -4.97 11.92 -6.60
C ASN A 32 -4.45 12.89 -5.53
N PHE A 33 -3.14 13.08 -5.47
CA PHE A 33 -2.50 14.00 -4.52
C PHE A 33 -2.01 15.30 -5.15
N SER A 34 -2.46 15.59 -6.39
CA SER A 34 -2.09 16.81 -7.09
C SER A 34 -2.85 18.04 -6.57
N GLU A 35 -2.28 19.19 -6.80
CA GLU A 35 -2.95 20.46 -6.48
C GLU A 35 -4.24 20.63 -7.28
N ARG A 36 -4.25 20.21 -8.54
CA ARG A 36 -5.45 20.26 -9.37
C ARG A 36 -6.58 19.44 -8.75
N ARG A 37 -6.30 18.24 -8.27
CA ARG A 37 -7.29 17.41 -7.57
C ARG A 37 -7.73 18.05 -6.27
N LYS A 38 -6.79 18.54 -5.47
CA LYS A 38 -7.05 19.18 -4.19
C LYS A 38 -7.97 20.37 -4.32
N PHE A 39 -7.61 21.32 -5.16
CA PHE A 39 -8.37 22.57 -5.29
C PHE A 39 -9.65 22.40 -6.10
N GLY A 40 -9.70 21.47 -7.04
CA GLY A 40 -10.94 21.06 -7.69
C GLY A 40 -11.93 20.46 -6.70
N THR A 41 -11.45 19.69 -5.75
CA THR A 41 -12.26 19.11 -4.67
C THR A 41 -12.76 20.20 -3.72
N TRP A 42 -11.95 21.20 -3.39
CA TRP A 42 -12.40 22.36 -2.60
C TRP A 42 -13.62 23.04 -3.26
N ARG A 43 -13.56 23.25 -4.56
CA ARG A 43 -14.68 23.86 -5.30
C ARG A 43 -15.93 23.00 -5.26
N ARG A 44 -15.79 21.69 -5.36
CA ARG A 44 -16.91 20.75 -5.23
C ARG A 44 -17.51 20.78 -3.83
N LEU A 45 -16.69 20.86 -2.81
CA LEU A 45 -17.15 20.96 -1.43
C LEU A 45 -17.91 22.26 -1.17
N TRP A 46 -17.46 23.36 -1.74
CA TRP A 46 -18.21 24.63 -1.67
C TRP A 46 -19.53 24.55 -2.43
N LEU A 47 -19.55 23.87 -3.57
CA LEU A 47 -20.79 23.63 -4.31
C LEU A 47 -21.78 22.79 -3.49
N TYR A 48 -21.32 21.70 -2.90
CA TYR A 48 -22.16 20.82 -2.06
C TYR A 48 -22.74 21.59 -0.87
N LEU A 49 -21.93 22.42 -0.24
CA LEU A 49 -22.37 23.25 0.87
C LEU A 49 -23.47 24.22 0.42
N ALA A 50 -23.24 24.94 -0.68
CA ALA A 50 -24.22 25.90 -1.23
C ALA A 50 -25.51 25.21 -1.64
N GLN A 51 -25.45 24.06 -2.31
CA GLN A 51 -26.61 23.26 -2.69
C GLN A 51 -27.43 22.83 -1.47
N ALA A 52 -26.76 22.33 -0.43
CA ALA A 52 -27.43 21.89 0.79
C ALA A 52 -28.02 23.07 1.57
N GLU A 53 -27.29 24.17 1.68
CA GLU A 53 -27.79 25.40 2.32
C GLU A 53 -29.02 25.93 1.60
N LYS A 54 -29.02 25.90 0.27
CA LYS A 54 -30.17 26.30 -0.55
C LYS A 54 -31.38 25.41 -0.27
N SER A 55 -31.18 24.10 -0.26
CA SER A 55 -32.28 23.15 -0.04
C SER A 55 -32.89 23.28 1.36
N LEU A 56 -32.16 23.83 2.31
CA LEU A 56 -32.64 24.10 3.67
C LEU A 56 -33.17 25.48 3.91
N GLY A 57 -33.29 26.28 2.85
CA GLY A 57 -34.03 27.57 2.88
C GLY A 57 -33.19 28.82 2.96
N LEU A 58 -31.86 28.73 2.89
CA LEU A 58 -31.02 29.91 2.82
C LEU A 58 -31.18 30.60 1.42
N PRO A 59 -31.02 31.93 1.35
CA PRO A 59 -31.28 32.69 0.11
C PRO A 59 -30.17 32.53 -0.93
N ILE A 60 -30.09 31.35 -1.52
CA ILE A 60 -29.15 30.99 -2.58
C ILE A 60 -29.97 30.71 -3.84
N THR A 61 -29.58 31.28 -4.97
CA THR A 61 -30.32 31.16 -6.21
C THR A 61 -29.83 30.04 -7.11
N ASP A 62 -30.67 29.57 -8.02
CA ASP A 62 -30.28 28.56 -9.02
C ASP A 62 -29.15 29.10 -9.92
N GLU A 63 -29.14 30.37 -10.25
CA GLU A 63 -28.08 30.97 -11.05
C GLU A 63 -26.74 30.94 -10.36
N GLN A 64 -26.71 31.15 -9.04
CA GLN A 64 -25.48 31.03 -8.25
C GLN A 64 -24.94 29.61 -8.27
N ILE A 65 -25.80 28.62 -8.09
CA ILE A 65 -25.42 27.18 -8.13
C ILE A 65 -24.90 26.81 -9.52
N GLN A 66 -25.59 27.21 -10.58
CA GLN A 66 -25.19 26.92 -11.97
C GLN A 66 -23.82 27.52 -12.29
N GLU A 67 -23.58 28.76 -11.85
CA GLU A 67 -22.29 29.43 -12.05
C GLU A 67 -21.16 28.67 -11.36
N MET A 68 -21.37 28.21 -10.13
CA MET A 68 -20.38 27.38 -9.42
C MET A 68 -20.12 26.05 -10.14
N GLU A 69 -21.17 25.38 -10.59
CA GLU A 69 -21.06 24.11 -11.33
C GLU A 69 -20.25 24.28 -12.62
N ALA A 70 -20.43 25.39 -13.32
CA ALA A 70 -19.73 25.65 -14.57
C ALA A 70 -18.25 25.99 -14.39
N ASN A 71 -17.79 26.26 -13.16
CA ASN A 71 -16.46 26.76 -12.88
C ASN A 71 -15.68 25.88 -11.90
N LEU A 72 -15.98 24.57 -11.80
CA LEU A 72 -15.33 23.69 -10.85
C LEU A 72 -13.86 23.42 -11.19
N ASP A 73 -13.50 23.37 -12.46
CA ASP A 73 -12.19 22.91 -12.89
C ASP A 73 -11.31 23.98 -13.55
N ASN A 74 -11.86 25.14 -13.88
CA ASN A 74 -11.12 26.25 -14.52
C ASN A 74 -10.41 27.11 -13.47
N ILE A 75 -9.46 26.51 -12.76
CA ILE A 75 -8.73 27.17 -11.68
C ILE A 75 -7.56 27.96 -12.24
N ASP A 76 -7.53 29.27 -11.95
CA ASP A 76 -6.39 30.13 -12.23
C ASP A 76 -5.37 29.98 -11.10
N PHE A 77 -4.45 29.05 -11.26
CA PHE A 77 -3.41 28.75 -10.23
C PHE A 77 -2.45 29.91 -10.02
N LYS A 78 -2.21 30.70 -11.05
CA LYS A 78 -1.36 31.89 -10.94
C LYS A 78 -2.00 32.93 -10.05
N MET A 79 -3.29 33.22 -10.28
CA MET A 79 -4.08 34.13 -9.46
C MET A 79 -4.15 33.64 -8.01
N ALA A 80 -4.40 32.34 -7.81
CA ALA A 80 -4.48 31.74 -6.48
C ALA A 80 -3.15 31.90 -5.73
N ALA A 81 -2.02 31.69 -6.39
CA ALA A 81 -0.70 31.85 -5.78
C ALA A 81 -0.42 33.31 -5.40
N GLU A 82 -0.80 34.27 -6.26
CA GLU A 82 -0.67 35.69 -6.00
C GLU A 82 -1.56 36.15 -4.82
N GLU A 83 -2.81 35.65 -4.77
CA GLU A 83 -3.73 35.91 -3.66
C GLU A 83 -3.23 35.31 -2.36
N GLU A 84 -2.68 34.11 -2.37
CA GLU A 84 -2.12 33.45 -1.18
C GLU A 84 -0.92 34.23 -0.64
N LYS A 85 -0.06 34.73 -1.52
CA LYS A 85 1.08 35.56 -1.14
C LYS A 85 0.63 36.86 -0.48
N ARG A 86 -0.46 37.46 -0.99
CA ARG A 86 -1.03 38.70 -0.45
C ARG A 86 -1.76 38.49 0.86
N LEU A 87 -2.59 37.44 0.93
CA LEU A 87 -3.48 37.19 2.06
C LEU A 87 -2.82 36.33 3.17
N ARG A 88 -1.75 35.61 2.83
CA ARG A 88 -1.11 34.63 3.72
C ARG A 88 -2.06 33.55 4.22
N HIS A 89 -3.04 33.18 3.36
CA HIS A 89 -4.09 32.24 3.70
C HIS A 89 -4.54 31.52 2.43
N ASP A 90 -4.28 30.23 2.33
CA ASP A 90 -4.54 29.43 1.12
C ASP A 90 -6.04 29.27 0.83
N VAL A 91 -6.85 29.00 1.84
CA VAL A 91 -8.30 28.82 1.65
C VAL A 91 -8.94 30.12 1.16
N MET A 92 -8.63 31.24 1.78
CA MET A 92 -9.18 32.53 1.35
C MET A 92 -8.68 32.93 -0.04
N ALA A 93 -7.44 32.58 -0.39
CA ALA A 93 -6.94 32.80 -1.76
C ALA A 93 -7.78 32.03 -2.78
N HIS A 94 -8.17 30.81 -2.50
CA HIS A 94 -9.01 30.00 -3.38
C HIS A 94 -10.49 30.42 -3.36
N VAL A 95 -10.99 30.92 -2.24
CA VAL A 95 -12.33 31.56 -2.21
C VAL A 95 -12.36 32.74 -3.17
N HIS A 96 -11.36 33.62 -3.10
CA HIS A 96 -11.29 34.80 -3.99
C HIS A 96 -11.12 34.40 -5.45
N THR A 97 -10.28 33.39 -5.73
CA THR A 97 -10.06 32.92 -7.09
C THR A 97 -11.33 32.30 -7.68
N PHE A 98 -12.06 31.53 -6.88
CA PHE A 98 -13.36 30.98 -7.29
C PHE A 98 -14.41 32.10 -7.49
N ALA A 99 -14.48 33.06 -6.57
CA ALA A 99 -15.38 34.19 -6.65
C ALA A 99 -15.11 35.03 -7.89
N HIS A 100 -13.85 35.11 -8.33
CA HIS A 100 -13.50 35.86 -9.54
C HIS A 100 -14.19 35.29 -10.79
N CYS A 101 -14.26 33.96 -10.92
CA CYS A 101 -15.01 33.32 -12.02
C CYS A 101 -16.50 33.15 -11.72
N CYS A 102 -16.93 33.40 -10.48
CA CYS A 102 -18.33 33.26 -10.07
C CYS A 102 -18.83 34.52 -9.40
N PRO A 103 -18.92 35.66 -10.12
CA PRO A 103 -19.30 36.92 -9.49
C PRO A 103 -20.71 36.94 -8.88
N LYS A 104 -21.65 36.17 -9.43
CA LYS A 104 -22.99 36.02 -8.84
C LYS A 104 -22.98 35.23 -7.53
N ALA A 105 -22.13 34.22 -7.44
CA ALA A 105 -22.04 33.34 -6.28
C ALA A 105 -21.02 33.82 -5.23
N ALA A 106 -20.26 34.86 -5.52
CA ALA A 106 -19.15 35.33 -4.67
C ALA A 106 -19.52 35.47 -3.19
N ALA A 107 -20.70 35.96 -2.88
CA ALA A 107 -21.14 36.21 -1.50
C ALA A 107 -21.51 34.94 -0.73
N ILE A 108 -21.74 33.83 -1.41
CA ILE A 108 -22.20 32.57 -0.78
C ILE A 108 -21.17 31.47 -0.76
N ILE A 109 -20.01 31.67 -1.39
CA ILE A 109 -18.93 30.70 -1.37
C ILE A 109 -18.40 30.64 0.05
N HIS A 110 -18.28 29.40 0.62
CA HIS A 110 -17.74 29.19 1.96
C HIS A 110 -18.62 29.76 3.08
N LEU A 111 -19.92 29.89 2.84
CA LEU A 111 -20.84 30.53 3.79
C LEU A 111 -20.95 29.74 5.09
N GLY A 112 -20.53 30.37 6.18
CA GLY A 112 -20.56 29.77 7.53
C GLY A 112 -19.42 28.80 7.82
N ALA A 113 -18.60 28.45 6.84
CA ALA A 113 -17.56 27.43 6.97
C ALA A 113 -16.24 27.98 7.50
N THR A 114 -15.47 27.10 8.09
CA THR A 114 -14.07 27.32 8.47
C THR A 114 -13.13 26.69 7.43
N SER A 115 -11.85 27.05 7.45
CA SER A 115 -10.84 26.55 6.51
C SER A 115 -10.75 25.02 6.49
N CYS A 116 -10.88 24.37 7.62
CA CYS A 116 -10.81 22.90 7.70
C CYS A 116 -12.03 22.19 7.10
N TYR A 117 -13.09 22.91 6.75
CA TYR A 117 -14.19 22.35 5.97
C TYR A 117 -13.67 21.78 4.64
N VAL A 118 -12.96 22.58 3.86
CA VAL A 118 -12.39 22.11 2.59
C VAL A 118 -11.11 21.32 2.81
N GLY A 119 -10.24 21.74 3.73
CA GLY A 119 -8.95 21.10 3.97
C GLY A 119 -9.09 19.67 4.45
N ASP A 120 -9.75 19.47 5.56
CA ASP A 120 -9.89 18.15 6.19
C ASP A 120 -10.78 17.21 5.38
N ASN A 121 -11.90 17.69 4.86
CA ASN A 121 -12.80 16.86 4.07
C ASN A 121 -12.15 16.42 2.75
N THR A 122 -11.35 17.28 2.12
CA THR A 122 -10.58 16.90 0.94
C THR A 122 -9.57 15.83 1.27
N ASP A 123 -8.88 15.94 2.39
CA ASP A 123 -7.93 14.91 2.82
C ASP A 123 -8.61 13.55 2.97
N LEU A 124 -9.79 13.51 3.60
CA LEU A 124 -10.56 12.27 3.74
C LEU A 124 -10.99 11.70 2.39
N ILE A 125 -11.38 12.55 1.45
CA ILE A 125 -11.74 12.13 0.09
C ILE A 125 -10.54 11.52 -0.62
N VAL A 126 -9.38 12.17 -0.58
CA VAL A 126 -8.18 11.66 -1.28
C VAL A 126 -7.59 10.42 -0.59
N LEU A 127 -7.71 10.30 0.74
CA LEU A 127 -7.33 9.07 1.45
C LEU A 127 -8.22 7.90 1.03
N ARG A 128 -9.54 8.11 1.01
CA ARG A 128 -10.48 7.09 0.52
C ARG A 128 -10.15 6.67 -0.91
N ASP A 129 -9.95 7.64 -1.80
CA ASP A 129 -9.68 7.36 -3.21
C ASP A 129 -8.29 6.75 -3.41
N GLY A 130 -7.33 7.08 -2.55
CA GLY A 130 -6.04 6.42 -2.49
C GLY A 130 -6.19 4.93 -2.19
N PHE A 131 -6.98 4.57 -1.19
CA PHE A 131 -7.32 3.16 -0.92
C PHE A 131 -8.02 2.51 -2.11
N ASN A 132 -8.95 3.20 -2.75
CA ASN A 132 -9.65 2.68 -3.93
C ASN A 132 -8.71 2.39 -5.10
N LEU A 133 -7.59 3.09 -5.19
CA LEU A 133 -6.53 2.80 -6.17
C LEU A 133 -5.64 1.64 -5.73
N LEU A 134 -5.30 1.54 -4.45
CA LEU A 134 -4.40 0.50 -3.94
C LEU A 134 -5.07 -0.88 -3.86
N LEU A 135 -6.33 -0.96 -3.46
CA LEU A 135 -7.01 -2.23 -3.22
C LEU A 135 -7.05 -3.14 -4.45
N PRO A 136 -7.42 -2.67 -5.65
CA PRO A 136 -7.36 -3.51 -6.84
C PRO A 136 -5.94 -3.97 -7.18
N LYS A 137 -4.94 -3.14 -6.93
CA LYS A 137 -3.53 -3.50 -7.15
C LYS A 137 -3.08 -4.60 -6.22
N LEU A 138 -3.41 -4.49 -4.93
CA LEU A 138 -3.11 -5.52 -3.95
C LEU A 138 -3.83 -6.83 -4.29
N ALA A 139 -5.10 -6.77 -4.64
CA ALA A 139 -5.87 -7.94 -5.07
C ALA A 139 -5.24 -8.59 -6.30
N THR A 140 -4.75 -7.80 -7.25
CA THR A 140 -4.09 -8.31 -8.46
C THR A 140 -2.79 -9.02 -8.09
N VAL A 141 -1.98 -8.46 -7.21
CA VAL A 141 -0.75 -9.12 -6.73
C VAL A 141 -1.08 -10.47 -6.09
N ILE A 142 -2.07 -10.51 -5.22
CA ILE A 142 -2.53 -11.75 -4.59
C ILE A 142 -2.95 -12.77 -5.65
N SER A 143 -3.71 -12.35 -6.65
CA SER A 143 -4.16 -13.22 -7.75
C SER A 143 -2.98 -13.80 -8.53
N ARG A 144 -1.99 -12.98 -8.87
CA ARG A 144 -0.80 -13.44 -9.61
C ARG A 144 0.03 -14.42 -8.78
N LEU A 145 0.21 -14.13 -7.49
CA LEU A 145 0.91 -15.05 -6.59
C LEU A 145 0.12 -16.34 -6.35
N ALA A 146 -1.22 -16.26 -6.31
CA ALA A 146 -2.06 -17.45 -6.20
C ALA A 146 -1.91 -18.36 -7.42
N ASP A 147 -1.86 -17.80 -8.63
CA ASP A 147 -1.61 -18.56 -9.85
C ASP A 147 -0.22 -19.22 -9.82
N PHE A 148 0.78 -18.50 -9.37
CA PHE A 148 2.14 -19.03 -9.18
C PHE A 148 2.17 -20.16 -8.14
N ALA A 149 1.52 -19.97 -7.00
CA ALA A 149 1.44 -20.98 -5.95
C ALA A 149 0.75 -22.26 -6.43
N GLU A 150 -0.31 -22.12 -7.21
CA GLU A 150 -1.03 -23.25 -7.80
C GLU A 150 -0.17 -24.02 -8.79
N GLN A 151 0.55 -23.29 -9.66
CA GLN A 151 1.44 -23.89 -10.65
C GLN A 151 2.55 -24.71 -10.01
N TYR A 152 3.09 -24.26 -8.88
CA TYR A 152 4.22 -24.90 -8.17
C TYR A 152 3.80 -25.54 -6.84
N ALA A 153 2.52 -25.88 -6.71
CA ALA A 153 1.99 -26.49 -5.49
C ALA A 153 2.70 -27.81 -5.12
N ASP A 154 3.15 -28.54 -6.13
CA ASP A 154 3.74 -29.87 -5.97
C ASP A 154 5.27 -29.89 -6.16
N LEU A 155 5.89 -28.75 -6.50
CA LEU A 155 7.33 -28.71 -6.73
C LEU A 155 8.09 -28.67 -5.40
N PRO A 156 8.79 -29.77 -5.04
CA PRO A 156 9.57 -29.78 -3.80
C PRO A 156 10.69 -28.75 -3.82
N THR A 157 10.98 -28.19 -2.66
CA THR A 157 12.11 -27.29 -2.44
C THR A 157 12.58 -27.43 -0.99
N LEU A 158 13.80 -27.01 -0.71
CA LEU A 158 14.30 -27.00 0.66
C LEU A 158 13.57 -25.95 1.49
N GLY A 159 13.02 -26.37 2.63
CA GLY A 159 12.59 -25.46 3.67
C GLY A 159 13.78 -25.08 4.54
N PHE A 160 13.81 -23.83 4.99
CA PHE A 160 14.90 -23.31 5.82
C PHE A 160 14.37 -22.82 7.16
N THR A 161 15.03 -23.21 8.24
CA THR A 161 14.90 -22.59 9.55
C THR A 161 16.28 -22.10 9.98
N HIS A 162 16.37 -20.91 10.58
CA HIS A 162 17.66 -20.28 10.89
C HIS A 162 18.57 -20.15 9.65
N TYR A 163 17.94 -20.09 8.48
CA TYR A 163 18.59 -20.13 7.17
C TYR A 163 19.47 -21.37 6.97
N GLN A 164 19.10 -22.46 7.62
CA GLN A 164 19.70 -23.77 7.43
C GLN A 164 18.66 -24.72 6.84
N PRO A 165 19.08 -25.65 5.96
CA PRO A 165 18.15 -26.66 5.46
C PRO A 165 17.50 -27.44 6.59
N ALA A 166 16.18 -27.56 6.55
CA ALA A 166 15.41 -28.30 7.55
C ALA A 166 14.64 -29.43 6.85
N GLN A 167 13.36 -29.28 6.66
CA GLN A 167 12.55 -30.27 5.95
C GLN A 167 12.16 -29.72 4.57
N LEU A 168 11.74 -30.59 3.67
CA LEU A 168 11.20 -30.19 2.38
C LEU A 168 9.84 -29.54 2.55
N THR A 169 9.60 -28.57 1.72
CA THR A 169 8.30 -27.95 1.47
C THR A 169 8.07 -27.94 -0.04
N THR A 170 7.13 -27.13 -0.52
CA THR A 170 7.01 -26.86 -1.96
C THR A 170 7.15 -25.35 -2.23
N VAL A 171 7.51 -25.04 -3.47
CA VAL A 171 7.59 -23.65 -3.93
C VAL A 171 6.26 -22.96 -3.76
N GLY A 172 5.17 -23.63 -4.13
CA GLY A 172 3.81 -23.08 -3.98
C GLY A 172 3.43 -22.85 -2.53
N LYS A 173 3.79 -23.75 -1.64
CA LYS A 173 3.47 -23.60 -0.21
C LYS A 173 4.23 -22.41 0.40
N ARG A 174 5.49 -22.22 0.05
CA ARG A 174 6.24 -21.02 0.46
C ARG A 174 5.55 -19.75 -0.02
N CYS A 175 5.10 -19.73 -1.26
CA CYS A 175 4.35 -18.60 -1.81
C CYS A 175 3.06 -18.32 -1.03
N CYS A 176 2.40 -19.35 -0.52
CA CYS A 176 1.21 -19.18 0.31
C CYS A 176 1.50 -18.44 1.63
N LEU A 177 2.69 -18.51 2.17
CA LEU A 177 3.08 -17.70 3.32
C LEU A 177 3.07 -16.21 2.96
N TRP A 178 3.58 -15.87 1.77
CA TRP A 178 3.52 -14.49 1.27
C TRP A 178 2.09 -14.02 1.06
N ILE A 179 1.29 -14.87 0.44
CA ILE A 179 -0.13 -14.56 0.12
C ILE A 179 -0.92 -14.35 1.41
N GLN A 180 -0.69 -15.15 2.44
CA GLN A 180 -1.39 -15.03 3.72
C GLN A 180 -1.18 -13.64 4.34
N ASP A 181 0.05 -13.15 4.34
CA ASP A 181 0.35 -11.80 4.84
C ASP A 181 -0.37 -10.74 4.02
N LEU A 182 -0.36 -10.87 2.69
CA LEU A 182 -1.06 -9.92 1.81
C LEU A 182 -2.58 -9.97 1.96
N CYS A 183 -3.15 -11.13 2.26
CA CYS A 183 -4.57 -11.28 2.55
C CYS A 183 -4.95 -10.52 3.84
N MET A 184 -4.12 -10.59 4.86
CA MET A 184 -4.29 -9.80 6.08
C MET A 184 -4.25 -8.30 5.76
N ASP A 185 -3.31 -7.89 4.90
CA ASP A 185 -3.21 -6.49 4.47
C ASP A 185 -4.45 -6.05 3.68
N LEU A 186 -4.96 -6.89 2.79
CA LEU A 186 -6.17 -6.58 2.02
C LEU A 186 -7.35 -6.30 2.94
N GLN A 187 -7.57 -7.16 3.93
CA GLN A 187 -8.62 -6.96 4.93
C GLN A 187 -8.42 -5.67 5.73
N ASN A 188 -7.18 -5.39 6.12
CA ASN A 188 -6.86 -4.19 6.90
C ASN A 188 -7.05 -2.91 6.08
N LEU A 189 -6.66 -2.90 4.82
CA LEU A 189 -6.87 -1.75 3.95
C LEU A 189 -8.37 -1.51 3.68
N GLU A 190 -9.12 -2.57 3.42
CA GLU A 190 -10.59 -2.47 3.25
C GLU A 190 -11.25 -1.88 4.50
N ARG A 191 -10.87 -2.39 5.67
CA ARG A 191 -11.40 -1.91 6.95
C ARG A 191 -11.06 -0.45 7.17
N ALA A 192 -9.79 -0.06 6.96
CA ALA A 192 -9.35 1.33 7.15
C ALA A 192 -10.10 2.27 6.22
N ARG A 193 -10.29 1.89 4.94
CA ARG A 193 -11.10 2.67 4.00
C ARG A 193 -12.55 2.80 4.47
N ASN A 194 -13.16 1.69 4.87
CA ASN A 194 -14.57 1.65 5.26
C ASN A 194 -14.84 2.37 6.59
N ASP A 195 -13.83 2.46 7.44
CA ASP A 195 -13.92 3.19 8.71
C ASP A 195 -13.80 4.70 8.55
N LEU A 196 -13.32 5.18 7.40
CA LEU A 196 -13.26 6.61 7.13
C LEU A 196 -14.66 7.21 7.14
N ARG A 197 -14.81 8.28 7.90
CA ARG A 197 -16.02 9.09 7.94
C ARG A 197 -15.69 10.48 7.41
N PHE A 198 -16.70 11.18 6.95
CA PHE A 198 -16.56 12.58 6.60
C PHE A 198 -16.35 13.42 7.86
N ARG A 199 -15.54 14.48 7.79
CA ARG A 199 -15.45 15.42 8.92
C ARG A 199 -16.76 16.18 9.06
N GLY A 200 -17.40 16.47 7.93
CA GLY A 200 -18.67 17.14 7.87
C GLY A 200 -18.57 18.65 7.98
N VAL A 201 -19.70 19.25 8.27
CA VAL A 201 -19.88 20.69 8.37
C VAL A 201 -19.94 21.06 9.85
N LYS A 202 -18.79 21.26 10.47
CA LYS A 202 -18.64 21.33 11.93
C LYS A 202 -18.33 22.73 12.47
N GLY A 203 -17.71 23.60 11.67
CA GLY A 203 -17.34 24.93 12.10
C GLY A 203 -16.00 25.04 12.82
N THR A 204 -15.70 26.22 13.36
CA THR A 204 -14.39 26.60 13.88
C THR A 204 -13.92 25.74 15.04
N THR A 205 -14.81 25.36 15.94
CA THR A 205 -14.49 24.53 17.13
C THR A 205 -15.24 23.21 17.14
N GLY A 206 -15.92 22.88 16.04
CA GLY A 206 -16.69 21.64 15.94
C GLY A 206 -18.10 21.73 16.48
N THR A 207 -18.53 22.89 16.98
CA THR A 207 -19.83 23.07 17.64
C THR A 207 -20.96 23.42 16.66
N GLN A 208 -20.64 23.69 15.39
CA GLN A 208 -21.59 24.11 14.35
C GLN A 208 -22.28 25.45 14.67
N ALA A 209 -21.68 26.26 15.53
CA ALA A 209 -22.28 27.51 16.01
C ALA A 209 -22.67 28.48 14.91
N SER A 210 -21.81 28.67 13.90
CA SER A 210 -22.09 29.56 12.77
C SER A 210 -23.27 29.09 11.94
N PHE A 211 -23.41 27.78 11.75
CA PHE A 211 -24.53 27.21 11.01
C PHE A 211 -25.82 27.26 11.82
N LEU A 212 -25.74 27.03 13.13
CA LEU A 212 -26.90 27.19 14.00
C LEU A 212 -27.43 28.62 13.96
N GLN A 213 -26.54 29.60 13.88
CA GLN A 213 -26.91 31.00 13.72
C GLN A 213 -27.54 31.26 12.36
N LEU A 214 -26.98 30.71 11.27
CA LEU A 214 -27.57 30.86 9.92
C LEU A 214 -28.99 30.32 9.82
N PHE A 215 -29.26 29.22 10.53
CA PHE A 215 -30.57 28.58 10.57
C PHE A 215 -31.42 29.00 11.79
N GLU A 216 -31.07 30.10 12.40
CA GLU A 216 -31.86 30.74 13.47
C GLU A 216 -32.19 29.80 14.65
N GLY A 217 -31.24 28.96 15.04
CA GLY A 217 -31.36 28.03 16.15
C GLY A 217 -32.02 26.69 15.80
N ASP A 218 -32.27 26.41 14.53
CA ASP A 218 -32.87 25.16 14.09
C ASP A 218 -31.83 24.03 14.05
N HIS A 219 -31.74 23.22 15.09
CA HIS A 219 -30.83 22.12 15.22
C HIS A 219 -31.04 21.05 14.14
N ASP A 220 -32.30 20.77 13.79
CA ASP A 220 -32.62 19.75 12.78
C ASP A 220 -32.06 20.12 11.41
N LYS A 221 -32.13 21.41 11.04
CA LYS A 221 -31.56 21.89 9.79
C LYS A 221 -30.03 21.79 9.79
N VAL A 222 -29.37 22.05 10.89
CA VAL A 222 -27.92 21.91 11.01
C VAL A 222 -27.48 20.45 10.85
N GLU A 223 -28.19 19.53 11.51
CA GLU A 223 -27.94 18.10 11.34
C GLU A 223 -28.18 17.64 9.90
N GLU A 224 -29.25 18.11 9.28
CA GLU A 224 -29.57 17.77 7.90
C GLU A 224 -28.55 18.36 6.91
N LEU A 225 -28.06 19.56 7.17
CA LEU A 225 -26.95 20.17 6.38
C LEU A 225 -25.73 19.24 6.40
N ASP A 226 -25.33 18.80 7.57
CA ASP A 226 -24.19 17.91 7.75
C ASP A 226 -24.38 16.58 6.99
N ARG A 227 -25.57 16.00 7.10
CA ARG A 227 -25.94 14.77 6.40
C ARG A 227 -25.93 14.95 4.87
N LEU A 228 -26.54 15.99 4.37
CA LEU A 228 -26.61 16.24 2.92
C LEU A 228 -25.24 16.41 2.28
N VAL A 229 -24.37 17.21 2.89
CA VAL A 229 -23.02 17.42 2.36
C VAL A 229 -22.22 16.13 2.43
N THR A 230 -22.34 15.38 3.52
CA THR A 230 -21.67 14.09 3.70
C THR A 230 -22.03 13.10 2.60
N VAL A 231 -23.31 12.95 2.29
CA VAL A 231 -23.81 12.07 1.22
C VAL A 231 -23.33 12.55 -0.16
N LYS A 232 -23.40 13.85 -0.42
CA LYS A 232 -22.90 14.42 -1.69
C LYS A 232 -21.43 14.13 -1.92
N ALA A 233 -20.62 14.07 -0.85
CA ALA A 233 -19.20 13.76 -0.92
C ALA A 233 -18.93 12.24 -1.03
N GLY A 234 -19.97 11.42 -1.00
CA GLY A 234 -19.84 9.97 -1.16
C GLY A 234 -19.55 9.21 0.12
N PHE A 235 -19.77 9.80 1.29
CA PHE A 235 -19.61 9.12 2.58
C PHE A 235 -20.98 8.75 3.16
N LYS A 236 -21.02 7.65 3.89
CA LYS A 236 -22.27 7.20 4.56
C LYS A 236 -22.61 8.06 5.77
N ARG A 237 -21.57 8.52 6.48
CA ARG A 237 -21.76 9.31 7.71
C ARG A 237 -20.54 10.19 7.99
N ALA A 238 -20.77 11.24 8.76
CA ALA A 238 -19.73 12.11 9.30
C ALA A 238 -19.38 11.70 10.73
N TYR A 239 -18.25 12.17 11.23
CA TYR A 239 -17.93 12.09 12.65
C TYR A 239 -18.95 12.92 13.43
N LEU A 240 -19.47 12.35 14.52
CA LEU A 240 -20.44 13.06 15.37
C LEU A 240 -19.78 14.19 16.17
N VAL A 241 -18.53 14.01 16.53
CA VAL A 241 -17.76 14.95 17.34
C VAL A 241 -16.42 15.22 16.67
N THR A 242 -16.12 16.49 16.44
CA THR A 242 -14.80 16.94 15.98
C THR A 242 -14.42 18.21 16.72
N GLY A 243 -13.16 18.60 16.69
CA GLY A 243 -12.77 19.98 16.92
C GLY A 243 -12.91 20.77 15.63
N GLN A 244 -11.97 21.67 15.35
CA GLN A 244 -11.89 22.28 14.01
C GLN A 244 -11.48 21.24 12.97
N THR A 245 -10.69 20.25 13.38
CA THR A 245 -10.22 19.15 12.52
C THR A 245 -10.88 17.83 12.93
N TYR A 246 -10.83 16.85 12.04
CA TYR A 246 -11.07 15.47 12.47
C TYR A 246 -9.88 15.02 13.34
N SER A 247 -10.10 14.00 14.18
CA SER A 247 -9.04 13.47 15.01
C SER A 247 -7.86 13.02 14.16
N ARG A 248 -6.67 13.50 14.45
CA ARG A 248 -5.44 13.09 13.75
C ARG A 248 -5.08 11.63 13.99
N LYS A 249 -5.76 10.98 14.93
CA LYS A 249 -5.70 9.52 15.12
C LYS A 249 -6.13 8.76 13.88
N VAL A 250 -7.01 9.34 13.06
CA VAL A 250 -7.44 8.74 11.78
C VAL A 250 -6.24 8.56 10.85
N ASP A 251 -5.36 9.55 10.77
CA ASP A 251 -4.15 9.45 9.94
C ASP A 251 -3.21 8.35 10.44
N VAL A 252 -3.15 8.12 11.76
CA VAL A 252 -2.39 7.01 12.36
C VAL A 252 -2.94 5.68 11.85
N GLU A 253 -4.24 5.50 11.90
CA GLU A 253 -4.90 4.26 11.43
C GLU A 253 -4.61 4.02 9.95
N VAL A 254 -4.71 5.06 9.13
CA VAL A 254 -4.48 4.97 7.69
C VAL A 254 -3.02 4.58 7.38
N LEU A 255 -2.05 5.29 7.96
CA LEU A 255 -0.65 5.01 7.69
C LEU A 255 -0.17 3.71 8.33
N SER A 256 -0.79 3.27 9.42
CA SER A 256 -0.46 1.99 10.06
C SER A 256 -0.74 0.80 9.16
N VAL A 257 -1.88 0.77 8.47
CA VAL A 257 -2.18 -0.34 7.55
C VAL A 257 -1.27 -0.32 6.33
N LEU A 258 -0.87 0.86 5.86
CA LEU A 258 0.11 0.99 4.76
C LEU A 258 1.51 0.55 5.19
N ALA A 259 1.93 0.90 6.39
CA ALA A 259 3.21 0.46 6.95
C ALA A 259 3.27 -1.06 7.09
N SER A 260 2.18 -1.68 7.55
CA SER A 260 2.08 -3.14 7.65
C SER A 260 2.15 -3.81 6.27
N LEU A 261 1.51 -3.23 5.26
CA LEU A 261 1.65 -3.67 3.87
C LEU A 261 3.12 -3.59 3.43
N GLY A 262 3.80 -2.50 3.76
CA GLY A 262 5.23 -2.35 3.49
C GLY A 262 6.07 -3.46 4.10
N ALA A 263 5.77 -3.86 5.33
CA ALA A 263 6.45 -4.96 6.01
C ALA A 263 6.25 -6.29 5.27
N SER A 264 5.04 -6.59 4.84
CA SER A 264 4.73 -7.80 4.07
C SER A 264 5.50 -7.83 2.75
N ILE A 265 5.51 -6.73 2.01
CA ILE A 265 6.21 -6.64 0.73
C ILE A 265 7.73 -6.75 0.92
N HIS A 266 8.27 -6.13 1.97
CA HIS A 266 9.69 -6.25 2.29
C HIS A 266 10.07 -7.70 2.54
N LYS A 267 9.25 -8.42 3.32
CA LYS A 267 9.48 -9.84 3.62
C LYS A 267 9.50 -10.69 2.34
N ILE A 268 8.52 -10.50 1.47
CA ILE A 268 8.42 -11.23 0.19
C ILE A 268 9.67 -10.96 -0.67
N CYS A 269 10.03 -9.69 -0.83
CA CYS A 269 11.17 -9.31 -1.66
C CYS A 269 12.50 -9.72 -1.05
N THR A 270 12.61 -9.79 0.27
CA THR A 270 13.78 -10.36 0.94
C THR A 270 13.93 -11.84 0.61
N ASP A 271 12.85 -12.61 0.67
CA ASP A 271 12.88 -14.03 0.28
C ASP A 271 13.28 -14.18 -1.20
N ILE A 272 12.72 -13.37 -2.09
CA ILE A 272 13.08 -13.42 -3.52
C ILE A 272 14.57 -13.12 -3.74
N ARG A 273 15.13 -12.16 -3.02
CA ARG A 273 16.56 -11.83 -3.08
C ARG A 273 17.41 -13.02 -2.62
N LEU A 274 17.02 -13.69 -1.55
CA LEU A 274 17.70 -14.90 -1.05
C LEU A 274 17.60 -16.05 -2.06
N LEU A 275 16.41 -16.24 -2.65
CA LEU A 275 16.20 -17.27 -3.67
C LEU A 275 16.99 -16.98 -4.95
N ALA A 276 17.14 -15.72 -5.31
CA ALA A 276 17.99 -15.32 -6.44
C ALA A 276 19.47 -15.64 -6.19
N ASN A 277 19.96 -15.45 -4.96
CA ASN A 277 21.30 -15.87 -4.57
C ASN A 277 21.49 -17.38 -4.71
N LEU A 278 20.49 -18.16 -4.34
CA LEU A 278 20.49 -19.61 -4.50
C LEU A 278 20.31 -20.06 -5.95
N LYS A 279 19.99 -19.15 -6.85
CA LYS A 279 19.70 -19.40 -8.29
C LYS A 279 18.52 -20.34 -8.50
N GLU A 280 17.63 -20.39 -7.54
CA GLU A 280 16.44 -21.25 -7.59
C GLU A 280 15.25 -20.53 -8.20
N ILE A 281 15.06 -19.24 -7.85
CA ILE A 281 13.98 -18.38 -8.37
C ILE A 281 14.56 -17.00 -8.62
N GLU A 282 14.22 -16.42 -9.76
CA GLU A 282 14.64 -15.08 -10.15
C GLU A 282 13.44 -14.22 -10.52
N GLU A 283 13.56 -12.91 -10.30
CA GLU A 283 12.58 -11.95 -10.81
C GLU A 283 12.69 -11.79 -12.33
N PRO A 284 11.69 -11.17 -13.01
CA PRO A 284 11.74 -10.95 -14.43
C PRO A 284 12.98 -10.18 -14.86
N PHE A 285 13.59 -10.60 -15.96
CA PHE A 285 14.77 -9.95 -16.54
C PHE A 285 14.49 -9.62 -18.00
N GLU A 286 14.54 -8.34 -18.36
CA GLU A 286 14.34 -7.91 -19.74
C GLU A 286 15.55 -8.26 -20.61
N THR A 287 15.30 -8.68 -21.87
CA THR A 287 16.36 -9.13 -22.79
C THR A 287 17.45 -8.09 -22.96
N ASP A 288 17.08 -6.81 -23.02
CA ASP A 288 18.00 -5.70 -23.21
C ASP A 288 18.58 -5.13 -21.91
N GLN A 289 18.19 -5.70 -20.77
CA GLN A 289 18.63 -5.23 -19.46
C GLN A 289 20.08 -5.62 -19.21
N ILE A 290 20.88 -4.65 -18.79
CA ILE A 290 22.27 -4.89 -18.40
C ILE A 290 22.30 -5.26 -16.91
N GLY A 291 22.76 -6.47 -16.57
CA GLY A 291 22.84 -6.92 -15.19
C GLY A 291 23.97 -6.24 -14.40
N SER A 292 25.11 -6.05 -15.06
CA SER A 292 26.28 -5.35 -14.51
C SER A 292 27.16 -4.88 -15.67
N SER A 293 27.76 -3.71 -15.55
CA SER A 293 28.70 -3.23 -16.57
C SER A 293 29.96 -4.11 -16.70
N ALA A 294 30.39 -4.74 -15.61
CA ALA A 294 31.54 -5.64 -15.58
C ALA A 294 31.19 -7.08 -15.90
N MET A 295 29.96 -7.52 -15.56
CA MET A 295 29.49 -8.90 -15.71
C MET A 295 28.09 -8.91 -16.33
N PRO A 296 27.98 -8.83 -17.66
CA PRO A 296 26.67 -8.71 -18.33
C PRO A 296 25.70 -9.87 -18.09
N TYR A 297 26.22 -11.06 -17.77
CA TYR A 297 25.44 -12.26 -17.48
C TYR A 297 24.83 -12.24 -16.06
N LYS A 298 25.26 -11.33 -15.21
CA LYS A 298 24.79 -11.24 -13.82
C LYS A 298 23.35 -10.74 -13.78
N ARG A 299 22.49 -11.46 -13.08
CA ARG A 299 21.06 -11.11 -12.93
C ARG A 299 20.81 -10.62 -11.52
N ASN A 300 20.72 -9.31 -11.37
CA ASN A 300 20.47 -8.69 -10.07
C ASN A 300 18.97 -8.60 -9.77
N PRO A 301 18.54 -8.88 -8.53
CA PRO A 301 17.14 -8.72 -8.12
C PRO A 301 16.82 -7.25 -7.84
N MET A 302 16.99 -6.38 -8.84
CA MET A 302 16.91 -4.92 -8.68
C MET A 302 15.53 -4.43 -8.30
N ARG A 303 14.48 -5.09 -8.81
CA ARG A 303 13.10 -4.73 -8.50
C ARG A 303 12.74 -5.09 -7.07
N SER A 304 13.18 -6.26 -6.61
CA SER A 304 13.02 -6.67 -5.22
C SER A 304 13.81 -5.77 -4.27
N GLU A 305 15.01 -5.36 -4.65
CA GLU A 305 15.82 -4.41 -3.89
C GLU A 305 15.12 -3.05 -3.77
N ARG A 306 14.54 -2.56 -4.87
CA ARG A 306 13.75 -1.32 -4.89
C ARG A 306 12.56 -1.42 -3.93
N CYS A 307 11.83 -2.52 -3.99
CA CYS A 307 10.70 -2.76 -3.07
C CYS A 307 11.15 -2.72 -1.62
N CYS A 308 12.24 -3.40 -1.28
CA CYS A 308 12.77 -3.39 0.08
C CYS A 308 13.12 -1.96 0.55
N SER A 309 13.82 -1.21 -0.31
CA SER A 309 14.22 0.16 -0.02
C SER A 309 13.02 1.06 0.25
N LEU A 310 12.05 1.06 -0.66
CA LEU A 310 10.85 1.90 -0.54
C LEU A 310 9.90 1.42 0.56
N ALA A 311 9.82 0.11 0.81
CA ALA A 311 9.05 -0.42 1.93
C ALA A 311 9.57 0.08 3.28
N ARG A 312 10.89 0.20 3.45
CA ARG A 312 11.46 0.78 4.67
C ARG A 312 11.05 2.24 4.85
N HIS A 313 11.04 3.02 3.76
CA HIS A 313 10.54 4.39 3.78
C HIS A 313 9.08 4.44 4.23
N LEU A 314 8.25 3.59 3.62
CA LEU A 314 6.82 3.51 3.97
C LEU A 314 6.61 3.18 5.45
N MET A 315 7.34 2.19 5.96
CA MET A 315 7.21 1.77 7.35
C MET A 315 7.55 2.88 8.34
N THR A 316 8.54 3.72 8.02
CA THR A 316 8.93 4.82 8.91
C THR A 316 7.97 6.01 8.86
N LEU A 317 7.21 6.16 7.79
CA LEU A 317 6.27 7.28 7.65
C LEU A 317 5.18 7.31 8.72
N VAL A 318 4.79 6.15 9.27
CA VAL A 318 3.75 6.07 10.30
C VAL A 318 4.12 6.83 11.58
N LEU A 319 5.40 7.05 11.84
CA LEU A 319 5.86 7.83 12.98
C LEU A 319 5.38 9.29 12.90
N ASN A 320 5.24 9.84 11.70
CA ASN A 320 4.76 11.20 11.51
C ASN A 320 3.35 11.41 12.09
N PRO A 321 2.30 10.73 11.64
CA PRO A 321 0.97 10.93 12.21
C PRO A 321 0.89 10.50 13.67
N LEU A 322 1.67 9.51 14.09
CA LEU A 322 1.71 9.06 15.47
C LEU A 322 2.17 10.19 16.40
N HIS A 323 3.27 10.86 16.06
CA HIS A 323 3.76 12.01 16.81
C HIS A 323 2.80 13.19 16.72
N THR A 324 2.29 13.47 15.52
CA THR A 324 1.32 14.56 15.31
C THR A 324 0.08 14.40 16.17
N ALA A 325 -0.51 13.21 16.22
CA ALA A 325 -1.70 12.95 17.03
C ALA A 325 -1.45 13.17 18.52
N SER A 326 -0.23 12.92 18.99
CA SER A 326 0.12 13.03 20.41
C SER A 326 0.26 14.46 20.91
N VAL A 327 0.45 15.44 20.01
CA VAL A 327 0.75 16.83 20.37
C VAL A 327 -0.33 17.81 19.89
N GLN A 328 -1.52 17.34 19.54
CA GLN A 328 -2.62 18.23 19.18
C GLN A 328 -3.14 18.98 20.42
N TRP A 329 -3.40 20.28 20.25
CA TRP A 329 -3.86 21.16 21.34
C TRP A 329 -5.34 21.46 21.18
N PHE A 330 -6.13 21.05 22.16
CA PHE A 330 -7.56 21.36 22.22
C PHE A 330 -8.26 21.15 20.88
N GLU A 331 -8.92 22.17 20.33
CA GLU A 331 -9.71 22.06 19.11
C GLU A 331 -8.91 22.28 17.83
N ARG A 332 -7.73 22.90 17.92
CA ARG A 332 -6.86 23.14 16.76
C ARG A 332 -5.46 23.60 17.17
N THR A 333 -4.46 23.02 16.53
CA THR A 333 -3.12 23.61 16.39
C THR A 333 -2.70 23.45 14.93
N LEU A 334 -1.86 24.36 14.42
CA LEU A 334 -1.37 24.30 13.04
C LEU A 334 -0.14 23.39 12.89
N ASP A 335 0.38 22.88 13.96
CA ASP A 335 1.55 22.00 14.04
C ASP A 335 1.48 20.81 13.07
N ASP A 336 0.29 20.30 12.84
CA ASP A 336 0.04 19.15 11.95
C ASP A 336 0.18 19.45 10.45
N SER A 337 -0.03 20.70 10.04
CA SER A 337 -0.29 21.06 8.64
C SER A 337 0.84 20.71 7.69
N ALA A 338 2.04 21.22 7.91
CA ALA A 338 3.19 20.99 7.05
C ALA A 338 3.59 19.50 7.01
N ASN A 339 3.59 18.85 8.17
CA ASN A 339 3.92 17.42 8.29
C ASN A 339 2.94 16.57 7.46
N ARG A 340 1.64 16.80 7.59
CA ARG A 340 0.60 16.05 6.87
C ARG A 340 0.67 16.24 5.36
N ARG A 341 1.02 17.43 4.90
CA ARG A 341 1.19 17.74 3.45
C ARG A 341 2.25 16.87 2.80
N VAL A 342 3.23 16.41 3.57
CA VAL A 342 4.33 15.56 3.09
C VAL A 342 3.99 14.09 3.27
N CYS A 343 3.70 13.67 4.50
CA CYS A 343 3.68 12.25 4.84
C CYS A 343 2.46 11.49 4.28
N LEU A 344 1.28 12.11 4.20
CA LEU A 344 0.08 11.42 3.70
C LEU A 344 0.24 11.05 2.23
N ALA A 345 0.64 11.99 1.40
CA ALA A 345 0.87 11.73 -0.02
C ALA A 345 2.00 10.73 -0.24
N GLU A 346 3.13 10.89 0.46
CA GLU A 346 4.27 9.97 0.30
C GLU A 346 3.91 8.54 0.67
N ALA A 347 3.08 8.32 1.68
CA ALA A 347 2.66 6.98 2.07
C ALA A 347 1.89 6.27 0.95
N PHE A 348 0.93 6.94 0.35
CA PHE A 348 0.15 6.36 -0.75
C PHE A 348 0.96 6.22 -2.03
N LEU A 349 1.80 7.20 -2.37
CA LEU A 349 2.68 7.10 -3.52
C LEU A 349 3.65 5.93 -3.38
N THR A 350 4.25 5.77 -2.21
CA THR A 350 5.19 4.68 -1.94
C THR A 350 4.49 3.32 -1.99
N ALA A 351 3.32 3.20 -1.36
CA ALA A 351 2.51 1.98 -1.42
C ALA A 351 2.15 1.60 -2.87
N ASP A 352 1.77 2.59 -3.66
CA ASP A 352 1.47 2.41 -5.10
C ASP A 352 2.66 1.84 -5.86
N ILE A 353 3.84 2.40 -5.65
CA ILE A 353 5.08 1.99 -6.32
C ILE A 353 5.43 0.54 -5.98
N ILE A 354 5.44 0.20 -4.70
CA ILE A 354 5.85 -1.14 -4.28
C ILE A 354 4.85 -2.21 -4.68
N LEU A 355 3.55 -1.88 -4.73
CA LEU A 355 2.53 -2.80 -5.24
C LEU A 355 2.66 -3.02 -6.73
N SER A 356 2.86 -1.96 -7.51
CA SER A 356 3.05 -2.08 -8.96
C SER A 356 4.32 -2.89 -9.28
N THR A 357 5.39 -2.63 -8.55
CA THR A 357 6.65 -3.36 -8.74
C THR A 357 6.50 -4.84 -8.35
N LEU A 358 5.84 -5.12 -7.24
CA LEU A 358 5.60 -6.51 -6.81
C LEU A 358 4.68 -7.25 -7.80
N GLN A 359 3.69 -6.59 -8.36
CA GLN A 359 2.86 -7.20 -9.41
C GLN A 359 3.70 -7.61 -10.60
N ASN A 360 4.57 -6.73 -11.08
CA ASN A 360 5.47 -7.04 -12.19
C ASN A 360 6.38 -8.22 -11.86
N ILE A 361 6.97 -8.23 -10.66
CA ILE A 361 7.80 -9.36 -10.19
C ILE A 361 6.98 -10.66 -10.20
N SER A 362 5.78 -10.62 -9.62
CA SER A 362 4.90 -11.79 -9.47
C SER A 362 4.47 -12.39 -10.81
N GLU A 363 4.29 -11.55 -11.82
CA GLU A 363 3.88 -11.97 -13.17
C GLU A 363 5.00 -12.64 -13.95
N GLY A 364 6.25 -12.44 -13.56
CA GLY A 364 7.41 -12.91 -14.31
C GLY A 364 8.43 -13.71 -13.51
N LEU A 365 8.09 -14.22 -12.34
CA LEU A 365 8.99 -15.07 -11.56
C LEU A 365 9.44 -16.28 -12.37
N VAL A 366 10.73 -16.51 -12.41
CA VAL A 366 11.34 -17.63 -13.13
C VAL A 366 11.85 -18.64 -12.10
N VAL A 367 11.38 -19.89 -12.21
CA VAL A 367 11.78 -20.99 -11.34
C VAL A 367 12.72 -21.91 -12.10
N TYR A 368 13.78 -22.37 -11.44
CA TYR A 368 14.74 -23.32 -12.01
C TYR A 368 14.65 -24.66 -11.26
N PRO A 369 13.72 -25.55 -11.68
CA PRO A 369 13.47 -26.80 -10.97
C PRO A 369 14.68 -27.71 -10.85
N LYS A 370 15.54 -27.72 -11.85
CA LYS A 370 16.73 -28.56 -11.85
C LYS A 370 17.81 -28.08 -10.85
N VAL A 371 17.91 -26.78 -10.65
CA VAL A 371 18.80 -26.23 -9.60
C VAL A 371 18.29 -26.62 -8.22
N ILE A 372 16.97 -26.50 -8.02
CA ILE A 372 16.31 -26.89 -6.78
C ILE A 372 16.51 -28.38 -6.54
N GLU A 373 16.28 -29.23 -7.53
CA GLU A 373 16.45 -30.67 -7.46
C GLU A 373 17.88 -31.07 -7.06
N ARG A 374 18.88 -30.45 -7.71
CA ARG A 374 20.27 -30.73 -7.38
C ARG A 374 20.60 -30.37 -5.94
N ARG A 375 20.10 -29.25 -5.44
CA ARG A 375 20.29 -28.84 -4.04
C ARG A 375 19.61 -29.81 -3.08
N ILE A 376 18.40 -30.26 -3.40
CA ILE A 376 17.70 -31.27 -2.61
C ILE A 376 18.53 -32.56 -2.51
N GLN A 377 19.09 -33.01 -3.63
CA GLN A 377 19.91 -34.24 -3.65
C GLN A 377 21.11 -34.14 -2.71
N GLN A 378 21.67 -32.97 -2.50
CA GLN A 378 22.79 -32.76 -1.58
C GLN A 378 22.35 -32.84 -0.10
N GLU A 379 21.14 -32.41 0.21
CA GLU A 379 20.66 -32.26 1.59
C GLU A 379 19.61 -33.30 2.01
N LEU A 380 18.92 -33.92 1.06
CA LEU A 380 17.84 -34.86 1.33
C LEU A 380 18.23 -36.00 2.28
N PRO A 381 19.43 -36.58 2.16
CA PRO A 381 19.83 -37.64 3.08
C PRO A 381 19.78 -37.26 4.55
N PHE A 382 20.17 -36.03 4.89
CA PHE A 382 20.13 -35.52 6.26
C PHE A 382 18.71 -35.21 6.71
N MET A 383 17.87 -34.67 5.82
CA MET A 383 16.47 -34.31 6.11
C MET A 383 15.56 -35.53 6.26
N ALA A 384 15.94 -36.64 5.64
CA ALA A 384 15.17 -37.91 5.71
C ALA A 384 15.27 -38.62 7.06
N THR A 385 16.21 -38.24 7.89
CA THR A 385 16.57 -39.00 9.11
C THR A 385 15.37 -39.21 10.05
N GLU A 386 14.54 -38.22 10.30
CA GLU A 386 13.41 -38.37 11.21
C GLU A 386 12.36 -39.35 10.66
N ASN A 387 12.03 -39.27 9.37
CA ASN A 387 11.10 -40.21 8.74
C ASN A 387 11.63 -41.64 8.77
N ILE A 388 12.94 -41.82 8.57
CA ILE A 388 13.59 -43.10 8.62
C ILE A 388 13.55 -43.65 10.05
N ILE A 389 13.84 -42.82 11.06
CA ILE A 389 13.76 -43.20 12.47
C ILE A 389 12.34 -43.68 12.79
N MET A 390 11.32 -42.93 12.37
CA MET A 390 9.93 -43.32 12.62
C MET A 390 9.55 -44.64 11.93
N ALA A 391 10.04 -44.86 10.70
CA ALA A 391 9.82 -46.10 10.00
C ALA A 391 10.50 -47.28 10.71
N MET A 392 11.70 -47.05 11.19
CA MET A 392 12.45 -48.09 11.98
C MET A 392 11.75 -48.43 13.30
N VAL A 393 11.20 -47.41 13.98
CA VAL A 393 10.43 -47.59 15.23
C VAL A 393 9.16 -48.41 14.95
N LYS A 394 8.43 -48.09 13.88
CA LYS A 394 7.24 -48.86 13.47
C LYS A 394 7.54 -50.32 13.14
N ALA A 395 8.74 -50.57 12.66
CA ALA A 395 9.21 -51.95 12.41
C ALA A 395 9.71 -52.70 13.66
N GLY A 396 9.56 -52.10 14.86
CA GLY A 396 9.92 -52.71 16.13
C GLY A 396 11.23 -52.22 16.75
N GLY A 397 11.88 -51.22 16.18
CA GLY A 397 13.11 -50.61 16.72
C GLY A 397 12.86 -49.69 17.90
N ASN A 398 13.84 -49.52 18.76
CA ASN A 398 13.82 -48.50 19.82
C ASN A 398 14.18 -47.13 19.23
N ARG A 399 13.40 -46.10 19.57
CA ARG A 399 13.59 -44.74 19.00
C ARG A 399 14.99 -44.19 19.29
N GLN A 400 15.51 -44.37 20.50
CA GLN A 400 16.82 -43.83 20.87
C GLN A 400 17.96 -44.56 20.13
N ASP A 401 17.88 -45.90 20.00
CA ASP A 401 18.86 -46.67 19.25
C ASP A 401 18.82 -46.34 17.76
N CYS A 402 17.63 -46.18 17.19
CA CYS A 402 17.47 -45.79 15.81
C CYS A 402 18.05 -44.40 15.57
N HIS A 403 17.76 -43.45 16.47
CA HIS A 403 18.27 -42.10 16.40
C HIS A 403 19.81 -42.10 16.44
N GLU A 404 20.41 -42.84 17.34
CA GLU A 404 21.86 -42.93 17.48
C GLU A 404 22.53 -43.54 16.23
N LYS A 405 21.97 -44.59 15.66
CA LYS A 405 22.47 -45.17 14.41
C LYS A 405 22.40 -44.16 13.23
N ILE A 406 21.29 -43.47 13.09
CA ILE A 406 21.13 -42.45 12.05
C ILE A 406 22.10 -41.28 12.29
N ARG A 407 22.29 -40.86 13.54
CA ARG A 407 23.24 -39.83 13.91
C ARG A 407 24.66 -40.18 13.46
N ILE A 408 25.10 -41.39 13.75
CA ILE A 408 26.44 -41.89 13.38
C ILE A 408 26.59 -41.91 11.86
N LEU A 409 25.60 -42.45 11.13
CA LEU A 409 25.62 -42.51 9.67
C LEU A 409 25.60 -41.12 9.05
N SER A 410 24.86 -40.18 9.65
CA SER A 410 24.78 -38.77 9.20
C SER A 410 26.16 -38.10 9.40
N GLN A 411 26.82 -38.32 10.52
CA GLN A 411 28.15 -37.79 10.78
C GLN A 411 29.18 -38.31 9.78
N GLN A 412 29.11 -39.59 9.44
CA GLN A 412 30.01 -40.22 8.46
C GLN A 412 29.79 -39.59 7.06
N ALA A 413 28.52 -39.44 6.65
CA ALA A 413 28.18 -38.81 5.38
C ALA A 413 28.59 -37.34 5.35
N ALA A 414 28.37 -36.60 6.44
CA ALA A 414 28.78 -35.20 6.57
C ALA A 414 30.30 -35.02 6.48
N ALA A 415 31.07 -35.94 7.06
CA ALA A 415 32.52 -35.91 6.95
C ALA A 415 32.99 -36.01 5.48
N VAL A 416 32.36 -36.91 4.70
CA VAL A 416 32.67 -37.03 3.27
C VAL A 416 32.38 -35.71 2.52
N VAL A 417 31.24 -35.11 2.79
CA VAL A 417 30.84 -33.83 2.13
C VAL A 417 31.76 -32.66 2.54
N LYS A 418 31.96 -32.49 3.86
CA LYS A 418 32.64 -31.31 4.41
C LYS A 418 34.15 -31.39 4.33
N GLN A 419 34.72 -32.57 4.55
CA GLN A 419 36.16 -32.74 4.58
C GLN A 419 36.77 -33.16 3.25
N GLU A 420 36.05 -33.94 2.45
CA GLU A 420 36.54 -34.52 1.21
C GLU A 420 35.88 -33.86 -0.04
N GLY A 421 34.87 -32.99 0.16
CA GLY A 421 34.15 -32.39 -0.95
C GLY A 421 33.34 -33.37 -1.78
N GLY A 422 33.07 -34.55 -1.23
CA GLY A 422 32.34 -35.61 -1.91
C GLY A 422 30.83 -35.38 -1.89
N ASN A 423 30.10 -36.24 -2.59
CA ASN A 423 28.63 -36.21 -2.58
C ASN A 423 28.09 -36.74 -1.28
N ASN A 424 26.92 -36.27 -0.86
CA ASN A 424 26.20 -36.77 0.30
C ASN A 424 25.67 -38.18 -0.02
N ASP A 425 26.15 -39.18 0.65
CA ASP A 425 25.81 -40.60 0.40
C ASP A 425 24.90 -41.22 1.47
N LEU A 426 24.28 -40.40 2.33
CA LEU A 426 23.43 -40.90 3.41
C LEU A 426 22.28 -41.76 2.89
N ILE A 427 21.68 -41.44 1.76
CA ILE A 427 20.62 -42.28 1.15
C ILE A 427 21.15 -43.63 0.71
N ALA A 428 22.37 -43.70 0.21
CA ALA A 428 23.00 -44.99 -0.10
C ALA A 428 23.25 -45.81 1.17
N ARG A 429 23.46 -45.13 2.31
CA ARG A 429 23.61 -45.75 3.62
C ARG A 429 22.28 -46.14 4.27
N ILE A 430 21.19 -45.46 3.85
CA ILE A 430 19.82 -45.65 4.32
C ILE A 430 18.90 -45.58 3.13
N ARG A 431 17.82 -46.37 3.07
CA ARG A 431 16.81 -46.27 2.02
C ARG A 431 15.63 -45.41 2.44
N SER A 432 15.14 -44.52 1.57
CA SER A 432 14.23 -43.43 1.89
C SER A 432 12.83 -43.42 1.20
N THR A 433 11.97 -42.48 1.62
CA THR A 433 10.60 -42.23 1.17
C THR A 433 10.32 -40.74 0.98
N SER A 434 9.09 -40.32 0.58
CA SER A 434 8.69 -38.96 0.25
C SER A 434 8.56 -38.01 1.47
N PHE A 435 8.85 -36.69 1.31
CA PHE A 435 9.12 -35.79 2.44
C PHE A 435 8.48 -34.40 2.40
N THR A 436 7.54 -34.12 1.50
CA THR A 436 6.91 -32.78 1.41
C THR A 436 5.72 -32.60 2.36
N GLY A 437 5.37 -33.63 3.14
CA GLY A 437 4.22 -33.57 4.04
C GLY A 437 2.93 -33.24 3.32
N ARG A 438 2.17 -32.30 3.87
CA ARG A 438 0.89 -31.87 3.32
C ARG A 438 0.96 -30.57 2.50
N ALA A 439 2.14 -30.20 2.03
CA ALA A 439 2.33 -28.93 1.33
C ALA A 439 1.36 -28.73 0.16
N SER A 440 1.22 -29.72 -0.72
CA SER A 440 0.32 -29.66 -1.88
C SER A 440 -1.14 -29.44 -1.47
N GLN A 441 -1.60 -30.21 -0.47
CA GLN A 441 -2.95 -30.12 0.05
C GLN A 441 -3.20 -28.78 0.73
N GLN A 442 -2.21 -28.25 1.43
CA GLN A 442 -2.29 -26.94 2.09
C GLN A 442 -2.42 -25.83 1.07
N VAL A 443 -1.68 -25.88 -0.04
CA VAL A 443 -1.81 -24.91 -1.13
C VAL A 443 -3.24 -24.93 -1.70
N ALA A 444 -3.72 -26.12 -2.07
CA ALA A 444 -5.04 -26.27 -2.69
C ALA A 444 -6.15 -25.72 -1.76
N ARG A 445 -6.10 -26.11 -0.50
CA ARG A 445 -7.11 -25.70 0.48
C ARG A 445 -7.05 -24.20 0.79
N PHE A 446 -5.86 -23.67 1.01
CA PHE A 446 -5.68 -22.24 1.31
C PHE A 446 -6.15 -21.35 0.17
N LEU A 447 -5.77 -21.66 -1.07
CA LEU A 447 -6.19 -20.88 -2.22
C LEU A 447 -7.71 -20.92 -2.41
N LYS A 448 -8.33 -22.10 -2.25
CA LYS A 448 -9.77 -22.28 -2.44
C LYS A 448 -10.59 -21.62 -1.34
N GLU A 449 -10.19 -21.80 -0.08
CA GLU A 449 -11.00 -21.39 1.06
C GLU A 449 -10.72 -19.97 1.54
N GLU A 450 -9.52 -19.45 1.35
CA GLU A 450 -9.14 -18.14 1.90
C GLU A 450 -8.70 -17.13 0.85
N ALA A 451 -7.68 -17.40 0.05
CA ALA A 451 -7.08 -16.40 -0.82
C ALA A 451 -8.00 -15.98 -1.99
N ARG A 452 -8.48 -16.92 -2.80
CA ARG A 452 -9.29 -16.60 -3.99
C ARG A 452 -10.64 -16.00 -3.66
N PRO A 453 -11.38 -16.40 -2.62
CA PRO A 453 -12.66 -15.77 -2.28
C PRO A 453 -12.54 -14.26 -1.97
N MET A 454 -11.43 -13.83 -1.39
CA MET A 454 -11.18 -12.42 -1.08
C MET A 454 -11.05 -11.54 -2.33
N LEU A 455 -10.76 -12.13 -3.47
CA LEU A 455 -10.52 -11.41 -4.73
C LEU A 455 -11.80 -11.10 -5.50
N THR A 456 -12.92 -11.71 -5.12
CA THR A 456 -14.21 -11.60 -5.85
C THR A 456 -14.62 -10.14 -6.12
N PRO A 457 -14.54 -9.20 -5.15
CA PRO A 457 -14.93 -7.80 -5.40
C PRO A 457 -14.05 -7.09 -6.44
N TYR A 458 -12.89 -7.63 -6.76
CA TYR A 458 -11.88 -6.96 -7.60
C TYR A 458 -11.70 -7.59 -8.98
N GLN A 459 -12.42 -8.67 -9.30
CA GLN A 459 -12.20 -9.45 -10.54
C GLN A 459 -12.30 -8.62 -11.81
N SER A 460 -13.21 -7.69 -11.87
CA SER A 460 -13.39 -6.82 -13.05
C SER A 460 -12.23 -5.82 -13.25
N LYS A 461 -11.33 -5.69 -12.27
CA LYS A 461 -10.24 -4.72 -12.26
C LYS A 461 -8.85 -5.35 -12.37
N MET A 462 -8.76 -6.67 -12.62
CA MET A 462 -7.53 -7.45 -12.57
C MET A 462 -7.02 -7.93 -13.93
N GLY A 463 -7.38 -7.34 -15.04
CA GLY A 463 -7.12 -7.93 -16.36
C GLY A 463 -5.75 -7.66 -16.98
N VAL A 464 -5.00 -6.68 -16.55
CA VAL A 464 -3.84 -6.14 -17.28
C VAL A 464 -2.54 -6.46 -16.56
N LYS A 465 -1.52 -6.90 -17.34
CA LYS A 465 -0.15 -7.06 -16.84
C LYS A 465 0.45 -5.71 -16.49
N MET A 466 1.28 -5.70 -15.45
CA MET A 466 1.99 -4.51 -15.03
C MET A 466 3.29 -4.33 -15.81
N GLU A 467 3.39 -3.23 -16.54
CA GLU A 467 4.64 -2.79 -17.16
C GLU A 467 5.23 -1.66 -16.32
N LEU A 468 6.50 -1.77 -16.00
CA LEU A 468 7.21 -0.75 -15.24
C LEU A 468 7.85 0.24 -16.20
N ALA A 469 7.76 1.55 -15.88
CA ALA A 469 8.38 2.59 -16.67
C ALA A 469 9.92 2.56 -16.55
N LEU A 470 10.46 2.07 -15.42
CA LEU A 470 11.89 2.00 -15.10
C LEU A 470 12.26 0.69 -14.41
#